data_60aa78b9accde71e8a39a406ac823910
#
_entry.id   60aa78b9accde71e8a39a406ac823910
#
_cell.length_a   1.000
_cell.length_b   1.000
_cell.length_c   1.000
_cell.angle_alpha   90.00
_cell.angle_beta   90.00
_cell.angle_gamma   90.00
#
_symmetry.space_group_name_H-M   'P 1'
#
loop_
_entity.id
_entity.type
_entity.pdbx_description
1 polymer ?
#
loop_
_entity_poly.entity_id
_entity_poly.type
_entity_poly.pdbx_seq_one_letter_code
_entity_poly.pdbx_strand_id
1 'polypeptide(L)'
;MILSFHPRVKGDVNLRLTAKGLFSDKEIRLIGSARATVVTQSIKAHQYTFCLKYCSNLFPDYTRRFGFEGKYGNIQLFRKFNAPHPETICYESVEYFKQRHFVRQKPLMSFPFVLKGDRGGGGWAVFLIENEHDLMAGLEVLADEYLHATKRFIAQVYVPHGGRDLRVVVIGGITRAYWRCQYNPGEFRNNVGRGAVIEYDLDPELKKEGIHCVEDFCLKAGINLAAFDVLFDRSQPSPKPLISEINFLFGRKGIGGSSCFYDLLNEAVGEWIGRLS
;
A
#
# COMPACT_ATOMS: atom_id res chain seq x y z
N MET A 1 29.88 -1.84 -8.96
CA MET A 1 29.13 -3.06 -9.32
C MET A 1 27.69 -2.89 -8.86
N ILE A 2 26.73 -3.24 -9.72
CA ILE A 2 25.29 -3.31 -9.42
C ILE A 2 24.94 -4.77 -9.19
N LEU A 3 24.43 -5.07 -7.99
CA LEU A 3 23.93 -6.40 -7.64
C LEU A 3 22.43 -6.46 -7.81
N SER A 4 21.90 -7.49 -8.46
CA SER A 4 20.44 -7.66 -8.61
C SER A 4 19.99 -9.02 -8.07
N PHE A 5 19.03 -8.99 -7.15
CA PHE A 5 18.23 -10.14 -6.74
C PHE A 5 16.92 -10.24 -7.54
N HIS A 6 16.69 -9.33 -8.46
CA HIS A 6 15.46 -9.29 -9.24
C HIS A 6 15.63 -10.09 -10.55
N PRO A 7 14.73 -11.07 -10.84
CA PRO A 7 14.92 -11.96 -12.00
C PRO A 7 14.74 -11.28 -13.36
N ARG A 8 14.14 -10.07 -13.40
CA ARG A 8 13.85 -9.31 -14.61
C ARG A 8 14.62 -8.00 -14.73
N VAL A 9 15.44 -7.67 -13.73
CA VAL A 9 16.32 -6.49 -13.75
C VAL A 9 17.77 -6.96 -13.77
N LYS A 10 18.50 -6.64 -14.82
CA LYS A 10 19.92 -7.04 -14.97
C LYS A 10 20.81 -6.10 -14.16
N GLY A 11 21.68 -6.69 -13.35
CA GLY A 11 22.85 -6.05 -12.75
C GLY A 11 24.13 -6.61 -13.33
N ASP A 12 25.26 -6.12 -12.86
CA ASP A 12 26.58 -6.70 -13.18
C ASP A 12 26.68 -8.12 -12.64
N VAL A 13 26.05 -8.37 -11.49
CA VAL A 13 25.89 -9.69 -10.89
C VAL A 13 24.42 -9.92 -10.55
N ASN A 14 23.86 -11.05 -11.00
CA ASN A 14 22.51 -11.45 -10.66
C ASN A 14 22.52 -12.65 -9.73
N LEU A 15 21.81 -12.56 -8.60
CA LEU A 15 21.64 -13.62 -7.62
C LEU A 15 20.13 -13.95 -7.45
N ARG A 16 19.84 -15.10 -6.85
CA ARG A 16 18.47 -15.48 -6.49
C ARG A 16 18.31 -15.44 -4.98
N LEU A 17 17.25 -14.80 -4.51
CA LEU A 17 16.86 -14.91 -3.10
C LEU A 17 16.41 -16.34 -2.81
N THR A 18 17.05 -16.98 -1.84
CA THR A 18 16.64 -18.32 -1.40
C THR A 18 15.45 -18.23 -0.45
N ALA A 19 14.61 -19.27 -0.44
CA ALA A 19 13.46 -19.34 0.46
C ALA A 19 13.88 -19.38 1.95
N LYS A 20 15.06 -19.94 2.25
CA LYS A 20 15.62 -20.01 3.60
C LYS A 20 16.06 -18.64 4.14
N GLY A 21 16.25 -17.65 3.26
CA GLY A 21 16.54 -16.27 3.66
C GLY A 21 17.92 -16.03 4.26
N LEU A 22 18.79 -17.02 4.22
CA LEU A 22 20.18 -16.88 4.66
C LEU A 22 21.07 -16.57 3.46
N PHE A 23 22.04 -15.69 3.65
CA PHE A 23 23.05 -15.35 2.66
C PHE A 23 24.34 -16.11 2.98
N SER A 24 24.97 -16.68 1.96
CA SER A 24 26.31 -17.26 2.06
C SER A 24 27.36 -16.16 2.22
N ASP A 25 28.55 -16.51 2.73
CA ASP A 25 29.68 -15.57 2.86
C ASP A 25 30.05 -14.89 1.53
N LYS A 26 29.91 -15.62 0.41
CA LYS A 26 30.11 -15.06 -0.92
C LYS A 26 29.08 -13.98 -1.25
N GLU A 27 27.80 -14.24 -0.97
CA GLU A 27 26.72 -13.26 -1.20
C GLU A 27 26.85 -12.04 -0.28
N ILE A 28 27.27 -12.25 0.97
CA ILE A 28 27.55 -11.16 1.92
C ILE A 28 28.63 -10.23 1.39
N ARG A 29 29.74 -10.80 0.90
CA ARG A 29 30.83 -10.02 0.30
C ARG A 29 30.37 -9.26 -0.96
N LEU A 30 29.55 -9.89 -1.81
CA LEU A 30 29.00 -9.24 -3.00
C LEU A 30 28.05 -8.08 -2.64
N ILE A 31 27.19 -8.25 -1.64
CA ILE A 31 26.30 -7.17 -1.16
C ILE A 31 27.14 -6.01 -0.62
N GLY A 32 28.15 -6.30 0.21
CA GLY A 32 29.01 -5.27 0.81
C GLY A 32 29.91 -4.52 -0.18
N SER A 33 30.24 -5.14 -1.33
CA SER A 33 31.04 -4.49 -2.40
C SER A 33 30.17 -3.84 -3.47
N ALA A 34 28.82 -3.98 -3.39
CA ALA A 34 27.93 -3.40 -4.37
C ALA A 34 27.79 -1.89 -4.16
N ARG A 35 27.87 -1.10 -5.25
CA ARG A 35 27.48 0.32 -5.27
C ARG A 35 25.98 0.47 -5.05
N ALA A 36 25.21 -0.48 -5.55
CA ALA A 36 23.75 -0.53 -5.41
C ALA A 36 23.25 -1.97 -5.51
N THR A 37 22.15 -2.24 -4.83
CA THR A 37 21.47 -3.55 -4.84
C THR A 37 20.01 -3.41 -5.21
N VAL A 38 19.57 -4.13 -6.24
CA VAL A 38 18.16 -4.20 -6.65
C VAL A 38 17.51 -5.44 -6.03
N VAL A 39 16.41 -5.23 -5.31
CA VAL A 39 15.67 -6.30 -4.64
C VAL A 39 14.29 -6.51 -5.24
N THR A 40 13.67 -7.66 -5.00
CA THR A 40 12.32 -7.98 -5.50
C THR A 40 11.22 -7.40 -4.60
N GLN A 41 10.01 -7.22 -5.14
CA GLN A 41 8.84 -6.89 -4.32
C GLN A 41 8.52 -7.99 -3.27
N SER A 42 8.92 -9.23 -3.52
CA SER A 42 8.68 -10.38 -2.63
C SER A 42 9.75 -10.57 -1.55
N ILE A 43 10.77 -9.69 -1.48
CA ILE A 43 11.79 -9.76 -0.44
C ILE A 43 11.15 -9.71 0.96
N LYS A 44 11.65 -10.54 1.88
CA LYS A 44 11.19 -10.57 3.28
C LYS A 44 11.89 -9.50 4.11
N ALA A 45 11.26 -9.06 5.20
CA ALA A 45 11.79 -8.01 6.07
C ALA A 45 13.23 -8.29 6.53
N HIS A 46 13.51 -9.49 7.04
CA HIS A 46 14.84 -9.86 7.51
C HIS A 46 15.90 -9.87 6.40
N GLN A 47 15.53 -10.27 5.17
CA GLN A 47 16.42 -10.24 4.02
C GLN A 47 16.74 -8.79 3.61
N TYR A 48 15.71 -7.94 3.59
CA TYR A 48 15.88 -6.52 3.27
C TYR A 48 16.77 -5.81 4.29
N THR A 49 16.50 -6.01 5.59
CA THR A 49 17.32 -5.44 6.67
C THR A 49 18.77 -5.92 6.60
N PHE A 50 18.97 -7.18 6.23
CA PHE A 50 20.30 -7.72 6.02
C PHE A 50 21.02 -7.02 4.85
N CYS A 51 20.36 -6.90 3.69
CA CYS A 51 20.93 -6.16 2.56
C CYS A 51 21.27 -4.71 2.92
N LEU A 52 20.36 -4.02 3.63
CA LEU A 52 20.54 -2.64 4.06
C LEU A 52 21.73 -2.44 5.00
N LYS A 53 22.07 -3.46 5.81
CA LYS A 53 23.24 -3.43 6.70
C LYS A 53 24.57 -3.33 5.93
N TYR A 54 24.64 -3.92 4.73
CA TYR A 54 25.88 -4.01 3.96
C TYR A 54 25.91 -3.11 2.72
N CYS A 55 24.76 -2.68 2.22
CA CYS A 55 24.63 -1.78 1.08
C CYS A 55 23.51 -0.76 1.35
N SER A 56 23.86 0.51 1.48
CA SER A 56 22.90 1.59 1.75
C SER A 56 22.00 1.93 0.55
N ASN A 57 22.47 1.66 -0.66
CA ASN A 57 21.74 1.96 -1.89
C ASN A 57 20.91 0.75 -2.32
N LEU A 58 19.67 0.68 -1.84
CA LEU A 58 18.72 -0.38 -2.22
C LEU A 58 17.60 0.19 -3.09
N PHE A 59 17.25 -0.52 -4.14
CA PHE A 59 16.04 -0.27 -4.91
C PHE A 59 15.16 -1.54 -4.99
N PRO A 60 13.87 -1.47 -4.64
CA PRO A 60 13.19 -0.32 -4.04
C PRO A 60 13.65 -0.02 -2.61
N ASP A 61 13.45 1.23 -2.16
CA ASP A 61 13.56 1.53 -0.73
C ASP A 61 12.30 1.03 0.00
N TYR A 62 12.47 -0.05 0.76
CA TYR A 62 11.40 -0.67 1.55
C TYR A 62 11.49 -0.37 3.04
N THR A 63 12.27 0.62 3.45
CA THR A 63 12.36 1.06 4.85
C THR A 63 10.98 1.39 5.40
N ARG A 64 10.14 2.08 4.62
CA ARG A 64 8.76 2.43 5.03
C ARG A 64 7.83 1.22 5.04
N ARG A 65 7.98 0.31 4.08
CA ARG A 65 7.20 -0.93 4.03
C ARG A 65 7.37 -1.78 5.29
N PHE A 66 8.60 -1.99 5.72
CA PHE A 66 8.92 -2.85 6.87
C PHE A 66 8.89 -2.11 8.20
N GLY A 67 8.98 -0.78 8.19
CA GLY A 67 8.82 0.05 9.39
C GLY A 67 7.37 0.37 9.74
N PHE A 68 6.44 0.27 8.77
CA PHE A 68 5.04 0.66 8.91
C PHE A 68 4.14 -0.37 8.22
N GLU A 69 4.08 -1.57 8.80
CA GLU A 69 3.34 -2.68 8.21
C GLU A 69 1.83 -2.58 8.40
N GLY A 70 1.08 -3.04 7.41
CA GLY A 70 -0.37 -3.15 7.42
C GLY A 70 -1.09 -1.79 7.27
N LYS A 71 -2.41 -1.82 7.36
CA LYS A 71 -3.24 -0.60 7.29
C LYS A 71 -3.02 0.31 8.51
N TYR A 72 -2.81 -0.30 9.67
CA TYR A 72 -2.44 0.41 10.89
C TYR A 72 -1.14 1.21 10.69
N GLY A 73 -0.10 0.57 10.14
CA GLY A 73 1.17 1.21 9.80
C GLY A 73 1.01 2.29 8.73
N ASN A 74 0.14 2.09 7.74
CA ASN A 74 -0.14 3.13 6.73
C ASN A 74 -0.67 4.40 7.37
N ILE A 75 -1.61 4.31 8.33
CA ILE A 75 -2.17 5.49 9.02
C ILE A 75 -1.09 6.21 9.84
N GLN A 76 -0.21 5.46 10.51
CA GLN A 76 0.92 6.07 11.21
C GLN A 76 1.85 6.82 10.24
N LEU A 77 2.09 6.25 9.06
CA LEU A 77 2.91 6.86 8.02
C LEU A 77 2.25 8.12 7.45
N PHE A 78 0.95 8.09 7.17
CA PHE A 78 0.19 9.26 6.71
C PHE A 78 0.28 10.41 7.72
N ARG A 79 0.06 10.13 9.00
CA ARG A 79 0.18 11.13 10.07
C ARG A 79 1.58 11.70 10.19
N LYS A 80 2.61 10.84 10.11
CA LYS A 80 4.01 11.26 10.22
C LYS A 80 4.42 12.25 9.12
N PHE A 81 3.89 12.10 7.91
CA PHE A 81 4.23 12.94 6.75
C PHE A 81 3.11 13.91 6.35
N ASN A 82 2.07 14.09 7.21
CA ASN A 82 0.92 14.95 6.97
C ASN A 82 0.23 14.68 5.62
N ALA A 83 0.13 13.40 5.23
CA ALA A 83 -0.59 13.02 4.02
C ALA A 83 -2.10 13.14 4.24
N PRO A 84 -2.87 13.69 3.28
CA PRO A 84 -4.32 13.72 3.38
C PRO A 84 -4.87 12.29 3.32
N HIS A 85 -5.66 11.93 4.33
CA HIS A 85 -6.28 10.61 4.45
C HIS A 85 -7.63 10.73 5.16
N PRO A 86 -8.57 9.80 4.96
CA PRO A 86 -9.82 9.82 5.69
C PRO A 86 -9.57 9.74 7.20
N GLU A 87 -10.39 10.42 8.01
CA GLU A 87 -10.29 10.33 9.46
C GLU A 87 -10.33 8.86 9.89
N THR A 88 -9.37 8.46 10.72
CA THR A 88 -9.15 7.04 11.04
C THR A 88 -8.76 6.87 12.50
N ILE A 89 -9.38 5.90 13.17
CA ILE A 89 -9.00 5.44 14.50
C ILE A 89 -8.35 4.07 14.38
N CYS A 90 -7.20 3.90 15.02
CA CYS A 90 -6.44 2.66 15.05
C CYS A 90 -6.72 1.90 16.35
N TYR A 91 -6.95 0.60 16.26
CA TYR A 91 -7.22 -0.29 17.40
C TYR A 91 -6.24 -1.45 17.43
N GLU A 92 -5.74 -1.76 18.64
CA GLU A 92 -4.80 -2.87 18.86
C GLU A 92 -5.50 -4.23 18.81
N SER A 93 -6.77 -4.28 19.23
CA SER A 93 -7.60 -5.49 19.17
C SER A 93 -9.09 -5.18 19.32
N VAL A 94 -9.93 -6.19 19.04
CA VAL A 94 -11.38 -6.12 19.26
C VAL A 94 -11.70 -5.97 20.75
N GLU A 95 -10.94 -6.61 21.65
CA GLU A 95 -11.11 -6.50 23.11
C GLU A 95 -10.86 -5.05 23.55
N TYR A 96 -9.79 -4.42 23.04
CA TYR A 96 -9.51 -3.01 23.34
C TYR A 96 -10.63 -2.09 22.84
N PHE A 97 -11.16 -2.35 21.64
CA PHE A 97 -12.31 -1.63 21.10
C PHE A 97 -13.54 -1.73 22.02
N LYS A 98 -13.92 -2.98 22.41
CA LYS A 98 -15.07 -3.23 23.27
C LYS A 98 -14.90 -2.55 24.63
N GLN A 99 -13.71 -2.65 25.24
CA GLN A 99 -13.42 -1.98 26.49
C GLN A 99 -13.56 -0.46 26.39
N ARG A 100 -13.07 0.13 25.29
CA ARG A 100 -13.13 1.57 25.06
C ARG A 100 -14.55 2.09 24.88
N HIS A 101 -15.35 1.44 24.04
CA HIS A 101 -16.64 1.97 23.59
C HIS A 101 -17.82 1.43 24.39
N PHE A 102 -17.80 0.17 24.77
CA PHE A 102 -18.93 -0.45 25.49
C PHE A 102 -18.78 -0.39 27.00
N VAL A 103 -17.57 -0.51 27.54
CA VAL A 103 -17.34 -0.44 28.98
C VAL A 103 -17.08 1.00 29.43
N ARG A 104 -16.15 1.72 28.78
CA ARG A 104 -15.80 3.11 29.13
C ARG A 104 -16.68 4.15 28.44
N GLN A 105 -17.66 3.75 27.66
CA GLN A 105 -18.65 4.59 26.98
C GLN A 105 -18.04 5.77 26.20
N LYS A 106 -16.85 5.58 25.60
CA LYS A 106 -16.26 6.60 24.71
C LYS A 106 -17.03 6.62 23.39
N PRO A 107 -17.27 7.80 22.80
CA PRO A 107 -18.02 7.89 21.55
C PRO A 107 -17.43 7.03 20.45
N LEU A 108 -18.32 6.38 19.70
CA LEU A 108 -18.00 5.71 18.44
C LEU A 108 -17.87 6.75 17.32
N MET A 109 -17.22 6.33 16.24
CA MET A 109 -17.31 7.05 14.95
C MET A 109 -18.76 7.02 14.46
N SER A 110 -19.25 8.12 13.90
CA SER A 110 -20.61 8.20 13.34
C SER A 110 -20.79 7.26 12.14
N PHE A 111 -21.93 6.64 12.03
CA PHE A 111 -22.30 5.84 10.86
C PHE A 111 -22.56 6.74 9.63
N PRO A 112 -22.25 6.30 8.41
CA PRO A 112 -21.50 5.08 8.11
C PRO A 112 -19.98 5.25 8.26
N PHE A 113 -19.28 4.17 8.60
CA PHE A 113 -17.84 4.10 8.59
C PHE A 113 -17.34 2.72 8.10
N VAL A 114 -16.04 2.56 7.88
CA VAL A 114 -15.47 1.32 7.37
C VAL A 114 -14.53 0.71 8.40
N LEU A 115 -14.77 -0.56 8.78
CA LEU A 115 -13.80 -1.37 9.51
C LEU A 115 -12.87 -2.07 8.53
N LYS A 116 -11.57 -2.05 8.80
CA LYS A 116 -10.58 -2.73 7.97
C LYS A 116 -9.60 -3.50 8.85
N GLY A 117 -9.51 -4.81 8.67
CA GLY A 117 -8.45 -5.62 9.27
C GLY A 117 -7.07 -5.15 8.81
N ASP A 118 -6.08 -5.19 9.71
CA ASP A 118 -4.74 -4.63 9.48
C ASP A 118 -4.03 -5.27 8.28
N ARG A 119 -4.14 -6.57 8.12
CA ARG A 119 -3.56 -7.33 7.01
C ARG A 119 -4.65 -7.95 6.15
N GLY A 120 -4.30 -8.27 4.92
CA GLY A 120 -5.20 -8.88 3.94
C GLY A 120 -5.30 -8.03 2.68
N GLY A 121 -5.52 -8.68 1.53
CA GLY A 121 -5.70 -8.05 0.23
C GLY A 121 -7.08 -8.38 -0.36
N GLY A 122 -7.46 -7.74 -1.48
CA GLY A 122 -8.72 -8.05 -2.16
C GLY A 122 -9.99 -7.63 -1.42
N GLY A 123 -9.87 -6.86 -0.32
CA GLY A 123 -11.02 -6.32 0.42
C GLY A 123 -11.80 -7.36 1.24
N TRP A 124 -11.25 -8.53 1.57
CA TRP A 124 -11.97 -9.57 2.31
C TRP A 124 -12.22 -9.19 3.78
N ALA A 125 -11.34 -8.41 4.41
CA ALA A 125 -11.50 -7.90 5.78
C ALA A 125 -11.84 -6.41 5.79
N VAL A 126 -12.75 -5.97 4.92
CA VAL A 126 -13.20 -4.58 4.80
C VAL A 126 -14.72 -4.57 4.83
N PHE A 127 -15.30 -3.92 5.84
CA PHE A 127 -16.73 -3.93 6.15
C PHE A 127 -17.27 -2.51 6.19
N LEU A 128 -18.33 -2.23 5.45
CA LEU A 128 -19.13 -1.02 5.61
C LEU A 128 -20.03 -1.21 6.84
N ILE A 129 -20.01 -0.25 7.73
CA ILE A 129 -20.76 -0.28 8.99
C ILE A 129 -21.79 0.84 8.95
N GLU A 130 -23.04 0.49 8.75
CA GLU A 130 -24.16 1.43 8.64
C GLU A 130 -25.01 1.49 9.93
N ASN A 131 -24.83 0.47 10.80
CA ASN A 131 -25.59 0.34 12.04
C ASN A 131 -24.84 -0.56 13.05
N GLU A 132 -25.40 -0.73 14.24
CA GLU A 132 -24.81 -1.55 15.31
C GLU A 132 -24.75 -3.05 14.95
N HIS A 133 -25.70 -3.57 14.17
CA HIS A 133 -25.69 -4.97 13.74
C HIS A 133 -24.48 -5.25 12.85
N ASP A 134 -24.22 -4.39 11.86
CA ASP A 134 -23.04 -4.50 10.98
C ASP A 134 -21.74 -4.40 11.79
N LEU A 135 -21.74 -3.50 12.79
CA LEU A 135 -20.58 -3.35 13.68
C LEU A 135 -20.28 -4.64 14.42
N MET A 136 -21.29 -5.26 15.03
CA MET A 136 -21.09 -6.50 15.78
C MET A 136 -20.63 -7.64 14.89
N ALA A 137 -21.22 -7.80 13.70
CA ALA A 137 -20.79 -8.79 12.71
C ALA A 137 -19.35 -8.56 12.23
N GLY A 138 -19.00 -7.30 11.93
CA GLY A 138 -17.64 -6.95 11.52
C GLY A 138 -16.60 -7.21 12.61
N LEU A 139 -16.91 -6.89 13.86
CA LEU A 139 -16.04 -7.16 15.01
C LEU A 139 -15.88 -8.67 15.28
N GLU A 140 -16.92 -9.47 15.07
CA GLU A 140 -16.84 -10.93 15.20
C GLU A 140 -15.83 -11.52 14.20
N VAL A 141 -15.93 -11.12 12.92
CA VAL A 141 -14.96 -11.56 11.91
C VAL A 141 -13.54 -11.10 12.25
N LEU A 142 -13.37 -9.85 12.73
CA LEU A 142 -12.04 -9.31 13.08
C LEU A 142 -11.45 -9.96 14.35
N ALA A 143 -12.28 -10.56 15.21
CA ALA A 143 -11.83 -11.29 16.41
C ALA A 143 -11.31 -12.69 16.10
N ASP A 144 -11.60 -13.26 14.92
CA ASP A 144 -11.17 -14.60 14.54
C ASP A 144 -9.66 -14.65 14.30
N GLU A 145 -8.95 -15.27 15.24
CA GLU A 145 -7.49 -15.40 15.19
C GLU A 145 -6.98 -16.27 14.03
N TYR A 146 -7.81 -17.17 13.49
CA TYR A 146 -7.46 -18.01 12.35
C TYR A 146 -7.49 -17.22 11.03
N LEU A 147 -8.27 -16.16 10.97
CA LEU A 147 -8.39 -15.33 9.77
C LEU A 147 -7.39 -14.17 9.74
N HIS A 148 -6.83 -13.78 10.90
CA HIS A 148 -6.00 -12.58 11.00
C HIS A 148 -4.62 -12.85 11.58
N ALA A 149 -3.57 -12.51 10.84
CA ALA A 149 -2.18 -12.57 11.30
C ALA A 149 -1.86 -11.54 12.40
N THR A 150 -2.72 -10.53 12.60
CA THR A 150 -2.61 -9.52 13.65
C THR A 150 -4.00 -9.23 14.21
N LYS A 151 -4.08 -8.89 15.50
CA LYS A 151 -5.34 -8.48 16.15
C LYS A 151 -5.74 -7.04 15.85
N ARG A 152 -4.84 -6.28 15.20
CA ARG A 152 -5.03 -4.86 14.89
C ARG A 152 -6.02 -4.64 13.75
N PHE A 153 -6.73 -3.54 13.83
CA PHE A 153 -7.61 -3.07 12.78
C PHE A 153 -7.77 -1.54 12.84
N ILE A 154 -8.42 -0.97 11.84
CA ILE A 154 -8.75 0.44 11.81
C ILE A 154 -10.25 0.64 11.60
N ALA A 155 -10.82 1.70 12.20
CA ALA A 155 -12.10 2.27 11.84
C ALA A 155 -11.85 3.59 11.10
N GLN A 156 -12.40 3.74 9.91
CA GLN A 156 -12.17 4.88 9.03
C GLN A 156 -13.51 5.46 8.57
N VAL A 157 -13.65 6.79 8.62
CA VAL A 157 -14.83 7.47 8.08
C VAL A 157 -15.09 7.01 6.65
N TYR A 158 -16.36 6.67 6.36
CA TYR A 158 -16.76 6.36 5.00
C TYR A 158 -16.68 7.62 4.13
N VAL A 159 -15.97 7.53 3.03
CA VAL A 159 -15.89 8.59 2.03
C VAL A 159 -16.89 8.25 0.91
N PRO A 160 -17.90 9.10 0.62
CA PRO A 160 -18.85 8.90 -0.48
C PRO A 160 -18.15 9.02 -1.83
N HIS A 161 -17.43 7.96 -2.24
CA HIS A 161 -16.56 7.95 -3.42
C HIS A 161 -17.28 7.67 -4.75
N GLY A 162 -18.60 7.47 -4.73
CA GLY A 162 -19.41 7.25 -5.93
C GLY A 162 -19.03 6.00 -6.72
N GLY A 163 -18.70 4.90 -6.00
CA GLY A 163 -18.35 3.62 -6.61
C GLY A 163 -16.99 3.59 -7.32
N ARG A 164 -16.08 4.54 -7.05
CA ARG A 164 -14.76 4.55 -7.71
C ARG A 164 -13.65 5.08 -6.83
N ASP A 165 -12.44 4.59 -7.07
CA ASP A 165 -11.20 5.12 -6.51
C ASP A 165 -10.13 5.26 -7.61
N LEU A 166 -9.14 6.08 -7.34
CA LEU A 166 -7.99 6.24 -8.22
C LEU A 166 -6.84 5.39 -7.69
N ARG A 167 -6.36 4.44 -8.51
CA ARG A 167 -5.11 3.73 -8.26
C ARG A 167 -3.96 4.52 -8.89
N VAL A 168 -3.03 4.99 -8.05
CA VAL A 168 -1.78 5.63 -8.48
C VAL A 168 -0.62 4.69 -8.20
N VAL A 169 0.16 4.37 -9.21
CA VAL A 169 1.32 3.47 -9.13
C VAL A 169 2.59 4.26 -9.36
N VAL A 170 3.49 4.23 -8.38
CA VAL A 170 4.82 4.86 -8.44
C VAL A 170 5.87 3.79 -8.64
N ILE A 171 6.75 3.99 -9.63
CA ILE A 171 7.86 3.09 -9.99
C ILE A 171 9.09 3.98 -10.22
N GLY A 172 9.92 4.16 -9.19
CA GLY A 172 11.00 5.15 -9.24
C GLY A 172 10.49 6.57 -9.42
N GLY A 173 10.90 7.22 -10.51
CA GLY A 173 10.40 8.55 -10.94
C GLY A 173 9.18 8.49 -11.85
N ILE A 174 8.67 7.29 -12.16
CA ILE A 174 7.58 7.09 -13.13
C ILE A 174 6.27 6.89 -12.39
N THR A 175 5.23 7.65 -12.76
CA THR A 175 3.88 7.51 -12.20
C THR A 175 2.89 7.06 -13.28
N ARG A 176 2.01 6.13 -12.93
CA ARG A 176 0.87 5.68 -13.74
C ARG A 176 -0.38 5.70 -12.88
N ALA A 177 -1.52 6.10 -13.44
CA ALA A 177 -2.77 6.13 -12.71
C ALA A 177 -3.97 5.72 -13.58
N TYR A 178 -4.92 5.05 -12.91
CA TYR A 178 -6.17 4.62 -13.52
C TYR A 178 -7.27 4.55 -12.47
N TRP A 179 -8.52 4.76 -12.89
CA TRP A 179 -9.69 4.58 -12.06
C TRP A 179 -10.07 3.11 -11.96
N ARG A 180 -10.58 2.70 -10.80
CA ARG A 180 -11.27 1.44 -10.59
C ARG A 180 -12.72 1.77 -10.27
N CYS A 181 -13.62 1.41 -11.17
CA CYS A 181 -15.05 1.76 -11.10
C CYS A 181 -15.88 0.52 -10.81
N GLN A 182 -16.59 0.54 -9.69
CA GLN A 182 -17.54 -0.49 -9.30
C GLN A 182 -18.94 -0.07 -9.75
N TYR A 183 -19.50 -0.86 -10.66
CA TYR A 183 -20.85 -0.61 -11.20
C TYR A 183 -21.93 -1.49 -10.55
N ASN A 184 -21.55 -2.42 -9.67
CA ASN A 184 -22.49 -3.21 -8.88
C ASN A 184 -22.93 -2.39 -7.64
N PRO A 185 -24.22 -2.00 -7.52
CA PRO A 185 -24.70 -1.20 -6.39
C PRO A 185 -24.56 -1.89 -5.02
N GLY A 186 -24.50 -3.23 -5.00
CA GLY A 186 -24.33 -4.01 -3.77
C GLY A 186 -22.88 -4.16 -3.31
N GLU A 187 -21.90 -3.61 -4.05
CA GLU A 187 -20.48 -3.72 -3.69
C GLU A 187 -19.85 -2.32 -3.57
N PHE A 188 -19.45 -1.94 -2.36
CA PHE A 188 -18.83 -0.63 -2.11
C PHE A 188 -17.31 -0.61 -2.34
N ARG A 189 -16.68 -1.79 -2.49
CA ARG A 189 -15.22 -1.92 -2.67
C ARG A 189 -14.87 -1.90 -4.15
N ASN A 190 -13.85 -1.13 -4.52
CA ASN A 190 -13.45 -0.92 -5.91
C ASN A 190 -12.33 -1.88 -6.37
N ASN A 191 -12.25 -3.08 -5.78
CA ASN A 191 -11.25 -4.07 -6.16
C ASN A 191 -11.59 -4.73 -7.50
N VAL A 192 -10.63 -4.78 -8.43
CA VAL A 192 -10.80 -5.45 -9.73
C VAL A 192 -11.19 -6.92 -9.57
N GLY A 193 -10.68 -7.61 -8.56
CA GLY A 193 -11.06 -8.99 -8.23
C GLY A 193 -12.52 -9.13 -7.72
N ARG A 194 -13.22 -8.01 -7.45
CA ARG A 194 -14.62 -7.95 -7.07
C ARG A 194 -15.52 -7.36 -8.16
N GLY A 195 -15.02 -7.32 -9.39
CA GLY A 195 -15.79 -6.87 -10.55
C GLY A 195 -15.62 -5.40 -10.92
N ALA A 196 -14.78 -4.64 -10.22
CA ALA A 196 -14.51 -3.27 -10.64
C ALA A 196 -13.79 -3.22 -12.00
N VAL A 197 -14.19 -2.29 -12.84
CA VAL A 197 -13.65 -2.04 -14.19
C VAL A 197 -12.57 -0.99 -14.11
N ILE A 198 -11.52 -1.16 -14.95
CA ILE A 198 -10.44 -0.20 -15.08
C ILE A 198 -10.80 0.83 -16.15
N GLU A 199 -10.74 2.12 -15.79
CA GLU A 199 -11.00 3.24 -16.65
C GLU A 199 -9.83 4.22 -16.65
N TYR A 200 -9.47 4.76 -17.82
CA TYR A 200 -8.27 5.61 -17.92
C TYR A 200 -8.60 7.10 -18.11
N ASP A 201 -9.71 7.41 -18.74
CA ASP A 201 -10.01 8.75 -19.24
C ASP A 201 -11.06 9.52 -18.43
N LEU A 202 -11.46 8.97 -17.27
CA LEU A 202 -12.40 9.64 -16.39
C LEU A 202 -11.74 10.74 -15.56
N ASP A 203 -12.49 11.84 -15.32
CA ASP A 203 -12.14 12.95 -14.43
C ASP A 203 -10.65 13.35 -14.49
N PRO A 204 -10.15 13.89 -15.60
CA PRO A 204 -8.72 14.15 -15.79
C PRO A 204 -8.14 15.09 -14.72
N GLU A 205 -8.91 16.09 -14.25
CA GLU A 205 -8.46 17.02 -13.22
C GLU A 205 -8.31 16.33 -11.86
N LEU A 206 -9.27 15.53 -11.42
CA LEU A 206 -9.16 14.76 -10.18
C LEU A 206 -8.03 13.73 -10.26
N LYS A 207 -7.85 13.12 -11.43
CA LYS A 207 -6.74 12.20 -11.66
C LYS A 207 -5.39 12.90 -11.48
N LYS A 208 -5.24 14.11 -12.05
CA LYS A 208 -4.04 14.94 -11.89
C LYS A 208 -3.80 15.33 -10.43
N GLU A 209 -4.85 15.79 -9.72
CA GLU A 209 -4.74 16.12 -8.29
C GLU A 209 -4.33 14.88 -7.46
N GLY A 210 -4.89 13.72 -7.73
CA GLY A 210 -4.56 12.47 -7.05
C GLY A 210 -3.12 12.02 -7.30
N ILE A 211 -2.63 12.13 -8.54
CA ILE A 211 -1.23 11.86 -8.89
C ILE A 211 -0.31 12.78 -8.10
N HIS A 212 -0.54 14.10 -8.15
CA HIS A 212 0.28 15.08 -7.46
C HIS A 212 0.31 14.85 -5.93
N CYS A 213 -0.85 14.55 -5.33
CA CYS A 213 -0.94 14.20 -3.90
C CYS A 213 -0.05 13.01 -3.53
N VAL A 214 -0.06 11.95 -4.35
CA VAL A 214 0.76 10.75 -4.12
C VAL A 214 2.25 11.03 -4.35
N GLU A 215 2.61 11.78 -5.39
CA GLU A 215 4.00 12.14 -5.68
C GLU A 215 4.61 12.98 -4.56
N ASP A 216 3.89 13.98 -4.06
CA ASP A 216 4.31 14.78 -2.90
C ASP A 216 4.52 13.93 -1.65
N PHE A 217 3.58 13.03 -1.37
CA PHE A 217 3.73 12.08 -0.27
C PHE A 217 4.93 11.14 -0.45
N CYS A 218 5.11 10.57 -1.64
CA CYS A 218 6.24 9.69 -1.94
C CYS A 218 7.58 10.41 -1.78
N LEU A 219 7.67 11.63 -2.23
CA LEU A 219 8.88 12.46 -2.07
C LEU A 219 9.22 12.67 -0.59
N LYS A 220 8.23 13.06 0.23
CA LYS A 220 8.40 13.27 1.68
C LYS A 220 8.72 11.99 2.44
N ALA A 221 8.06 10.89 2.08
CA ALA A 221 8.20 9.62 2.78
C ALA A 221 9.39 8.78 2.29
N GLY A 222 9.98 9.08 1.13
CA GLY A 222 11.04 8.29 0.52
C GLY A 222 10.53 6.96 -0.07
N ILE A 223 9.29 6.92 -0.59
CA ILE A 223 8.70 5.72 -1.21
C ILE A 223 8.90 5.79 -2.72
N ASN A 224 9.55 4.79 -3.29
CA ASN A 224 9.88 4.73 -4.71
C ASN A 224 9.32 3.51 -5.46
N LEU A 225 8.59 2.61 -4.79
CA LEU A 225 7.82 1.54 -5.46
C LEU A 225 6.63 1.13 -4.61
N ALA A 226 5.45 1.60 -4.97
CA ALA A 226 4.17 1.23 -4.36
C ALA A 226 2.99 1.61 -5.25
N ALA A 227 1.81 1.06 -4.96
CA ALA A 227 0.54 1.54 -5.48
C ALA A 227 -0.29 2.12 -4.35
N PHE A 228 -0.99 3.21 -4.62
CA PHE A 228 -1.81 3.96 -3.68
C PHE A 228 -3.26 3.93 -4.11
N ASP A 229 -4.16 3.79 -3.16
CA ASP A 229 -5.59 3.93 -3.37
C ASP A 229 -6.01 5.31 -2.88
N VAL A 230 -6.55 6.13 -3.78
CA VAL A 230 -6.96 7.50 -3.50
C VAL A 230 -8.45 7.64 -3.68
N LEU A 231 -9.11 8.16 -2.65
CA LEU A 231 -10.54 8.46 -2.65
C LEU A 231 -10.79 9.96 -2.83
N PHE A 232 -11.95 10.27 -3.38
CA PHE A 232 -12.48 11.63 -3.49
C PHE A 232 -13.90 11.65 -2.95
N ASP A 233 -14.17 12.54 -2.00
CA ASP A 233 -15.53 12.71 -1.47
C ASP A 233 -16.43 13.39 -2.50
N ARG A 234 -17.22 12.60 -3.21
CA ARG A 234 -18.10 13.05 -4.28
C ARG A 234 -19.33 13.81 -3.80
N SER A 235 -19.57 13.89 -2.49
CA SER A 235 -20.59 14.78 -1.92
C SER A 235 -20.13 16.24 -1.87
N GLN A 236 -18.83 16.49 -2.01
CA GLN A 236 -18.25 17.82 -2.01
C GLN A 236 -18.23 18.45 -3.42
N PRO A 237 -18.46 19.76 -3.56
CA PRO A 237 -18.40 20.44 -4.86
C PRO A 237 -16.99 20.47 -5.46
N SER A 238 -15.95 20.42 -4.61
CA SER A 238 -14.55 20.38 -5.02
C SER A 238 -13.81 19.32 -4.18
N PRO A 239 -13.98 18.04 -4.54
CA PRO A 239 -13.41 16.93 -3.77
C PRO A 239 -11.89 16.95 -3.82
N LYS A 240 -11.27 16.75 -2.65
CA LYS A 240 -9.81 16.67 -2.52
C LYS A 240 -9.34 15.21 -2.39
N PRO A 241 -8.14 14.88 -2.88
CA PRO A 241 -7.61 13.53 -2.81
C PRO A 241 -7.32 13.11 -1.37
N LEU A 242 -7.74 11.90 -0.99
CA LEU A 242 -7.51 11.27 0.30
C LEU A 242 -6.84 9.91 0.08
N ILE A 243 -5.60 9.72 0.52
CA ILE A 243 -4.90 8.44 0.39
C ILE A 243 -5.49 7.45 1.41
N SER A 244 -6.09 6.37 0.94
CA SER A 244 -6.76 5.39 1.81
C SER A 244 -5.91 4.18 2.14
N GLU A 245 -4.96 3.79 1.25
CA GLU A 245 -4.10 2.61 1.42
C GLU A 245 -2.82 2.71 0.60
N ILE A 246 -1.72 2.10 1.11
CA ILE A 246 -0.47 1.86 0.40
C ILE A 246 -0.33 0.36 0.14
N ASN A 247 -0.13 -0.02 -1.10
CA ASN A 247 0.07 -1.39 -1.53
C ASN A 247 1.50 -1.56 -2.09
N PHE A 248 2.42 -2.14 -1.31
CA PHE A 248 3.79 -2.45 -1.78
C PHE A 248 3.83 -3.69 -2.67
N LEU A 249 2.80 -4.53 -2.59
CA LEU A 249 2.53 -5.61 -3.54
C LEU A 249 1.20 -5.31 -4.22
N PHE A 250 1.20 -5.12 -5.53
CA PHE A 250 0.02 -4.65 -6.26
C PHE A 250 -0.20 -5.39 -7.58
N GLY A 251 -1.47 -5.42 -8.01
CA GLY A 251 -1.85 -5.94 -9.31
C GLY A 251 -1.38 -5.04 -10.45
N ARG A 252 -1.00 -5.63 -11.57
CA ARG A 252 -0.39 -4.93 -12.72
C ARG A 252 -1.32 -4.74 -13.89
N LYS A 253 -2.57 -5.22 -13.82
CA LYS A 253 -3.53 -5.18 -14.94
C LYS A 253 -3.73 -3.76 -15.47
N GLY A 254 -3.93 -2.78 -14.58
CA GLY A 254 -4.19 -1.38 -14.96
C GLY A 254 -2.96 -0.60 -15.43
N ILE A 255 -1.77 -1.18 -15.42
CA ILE A 255 -0.55 -0.58 -15.98
C ILE A 255 0.00 -1.36 -17.18
N GLY A 256 -0.86 -2.10 -17.89
CA GLY A 256 -0.47 -2.86 -19.08
C GLY A 256 0.09 -4.26 -18.79
N GLY A 257 -0.11 -4.79 -17.57
CA GLY A 257 0.33 -6.14 -17.20
C GLY A 257 1.79 -6.24 -16.76
N SER A 258 2.26 -7.48 -16.62
CA SER A 258 3.60 -7.73 -16.08
C SER A 258 4.73 -7.30 -17.02
N SER A 259 4.55 -7.40 -18.33
CA SER A 259 5.59 -6.96 -19.29
C SER A 259 5.83 -5.47 -19.14
N CYS A 260 4.79 -4.66 -19.29
CA CYS A 260 4.87 -3.22 -19.16
C CYS A 260 5.44 -2.78 -17.80
N PHE A 261 5.02 -3.45 -16.72
CA PHE A 261 5.59 -3.18 -15.38
C PHE A 261 7.10 -3.40 -15.34
N TYR A 262 7.62 -4.49 -15.94
CA TYR A 262 9.06 -4.76 -15.92
C TYR A 262 9.85 -3.81 -16.84
N ASP A 263 9.27 -3.34 -17.92
CA ASP A 263 9.89 -2.33 -18.78
C ASP A 263 10.03 -1.01 -18.01
N LEU A 264 8.96 -0.54 -17.36
CA LEU A 264 8.98 0.64 -16.48
C LEU A 264 9.94 0.48 -15.30
N LEU A 265 10.00 -0.70 -14.71
CA LEU A 265 10.90 -0.99 -13.60
C LEU A 265 12.38 -0.91 -14.03
N ASN A 266 12.72 -1.45 -15.20
CA ASN A 266 14.08 -1.38 -15.74
C ASN A 266 14.47 0.07 -16.06
N GLU A 267 13.58 0.86 -16.65
CA GLU A 267 13.76 2.29 -16.89
C GLU A 267 14.03 3.03 -15.56
N ALA A 268 13.16 2.86 -14.57
CA ALA A 268 13.26 3.50 -13.26
C ALA A 268 14.55 3.12 -12.52
N VAL A 269 14.96 1.85 -12.58
CA VAL A 269 16.23 1.39 -11.98
C VAL A 269 17.42 2.00 -12.70
N GLY A 270 17.40 2.07 -14.04
CA GLY A 270 18.45 2.72 -14.83
C GLY A 270 18.63 4.19 -14.46
N GLU A 271 17.54 4.95 -14.39
CA GLU A 271 17.58 6.35 -13.95
C GLU A 271 18.08 6.50 -12.50
N TRP A 272 17.62 5.63 -11.59
CA TRP A 272 18.06 5.67 -10.21
C TRP A 272 19.56 5.40 -10.08
N ILE A 273 20.08 4.39 -10.79
CA ILE A 273 21.53 4.08 -10.81
C ILE A 273 22.33 5.26 -11.35
N GLY A 274 21.82 5.94 -12.40
CA GLY A 274 22.48 7.11 -12.99
C GLY A 274 22.59 8.31 -12.03
N ARG A 275 21.73 8.39 -11.02
CA ARG A 275 21.74 9.46 -9.99
C ARG A 275 22.59 9.12 -8.77
N LEU A 276 23.07 7.90 -8.66
CA LEU A 276 23.98 7.52 -7.57
C LEU A 276 25.36 8.11 -7.88
N SER A 277 25.85 8.99 -7.02
CA SER A 277 27.21 9.57 -7.05
C SER A 277 28.26 8.55 -6.60
#